data_c5935a3eb06d342a6f3f25e8e8dd0128
#
_entry.id   c5935a3eb06d342a6f3f25e8e8dd0128
#
_cell.length_a   1.000
_cell.length_b   1.000
_cell.length_c   1.000
_cell.angle_alpha   90.00
_cell.angle_beta   90.00
_cell.angle_gamma   90.00
#
_symmetry.space_group_name_H-M   'P 1'
#
loop_
_entity.id
_entity.type
_entity.pdbx_description
1 polymer ?
#
loop_
_entity_poly.entity_id
_entity_poly.type
_entity_poly.pdbx_seq_one_letter_code
_entity_poly.pdbx_strand_id
1 'polypeptide(L)'
;MTELLVELLQPGRRTGVVDVGANPITDVPPYAPMLQRRIATLVGFEPQAEGLAALNLRKSDLETYLPYAVGDGKPGTLKLCHAPGMSSLLTPNPQVLDCLALYSIFGMVVGEVALDTRRLDDIAEIGALDFLKLGACGVPGRPREPRRRGGGADRSLLHADLQGPAAVRRH
;
A
#
# COMPACT_ATOMS: atom_id res chain seq x y z
N MET A 1 26.56 -7.79 -6.85
CA MET A 1 25.60 -8.40 -7.78
C MET A 1 24.51 -7.42 -8.23
N THR A 2 23.89 -6.66 -7.34
CA THR A 2 22.81 -5.69 -7.68
C THR A 2 23.31 -4.49 -8.51
N GLU A 3 24.54 -4.02 -8.32
CA GLU A 3 25.12 -2.92 -9.09
C GLU A 3 25.36 -3.31 -10.54
N LEU A 4 25.88 -4.50 -10.77
CA LEU A 4 26.07 -5.05 -12.11
C LEU A 4 24.75 -5.16 -12.89
N LEU A 5 23.65 -5.53 -12.22
CA LEU A 5 22.34 -5.59 -12.85
C LEU A 5 21.82 -4.21 -13.28
N VAL A 6 22.01 -3.18 -12.47
CA VAL A 6 21.62 -1.81 -12.82
C VAL A 6 22.44 -1.28 -14.00
N GLU A 7 23.74 -1.56 -13.99
CA GLU A 7 24.65 -1.20 -15.08
C GLU A 7 24.29 -1.89 -16.41
N LEU A 8 23.95 -3.18 -16.33
CA LEU A 8 23.59 -3.97 -17.51
C LEU A 8 22.20 -3.62 -18.06
N LEU A 9 21.23 -3.35 -17.19
CA LEU A 9 19.85 -3.10 -17.61
C LEU A 9 19.62 -1.66 -18.09
N GLN A 10 20.44 -0.70 -17.63
CA GLN A 10 20.35 0.74 -17.98
C GLN A 10 18.89 1.22 -18.16
N PRO A 11 18.06 1.17 -17.11
CA PRO A 11 16.64 1.45 -17.24
C PRO A 11 16.44 2.85 -17.79
N GLY A 12 15.70 2.97 -18.89
CA GLY A 12 15.45 4.26 -19.57
C GLY A 12 14.65 5.26 -18.73
N ARG A 13 14.08 4.83 -17.59
CA ARG A 13 13.40 5.68 -16.60
C ARG A 13 13.50 5.07 -15.21
N ARG A 14 13.17 5.87 -14.20
CA ARG A 14 13.05 5.36 -12.82
C ARG A 14 11.84 4.46 -12.68
N THR A 15 11.97 3.44 -11.82
CA THR A 15 10.87 2.57 -11.40
C THR A 15 9.87 3.36 -10.59
N GLY A 16 8.62 3.36 -10.98
CA GLY A 16 7.53 3.97 -10.21
C GLY A 16 7.06 3.04 -9.11
N VAL A 17 7.28 3.44 -7.86
CA VAL A 17 6.87 2.70 -6.67
C VAL A 17 5.64 3.36 -6.05
N VAL A 18 4.67 2.56 -5.65
CA VAL A 18 3.53 3.00 -4.83
C VAL A 18 3.53 2.20 -3.54
N ASP A 19 3.42 2.90 -2.40
CA ASP A 19 3.33 2.28 -1.07
C ASP A 19 2.03 2.70 -0.37
N VAL A 20 1.11 1.77 -0.22
CA VAL A 20 -0.14 1.96 0.52
C VAL A 20 0.07 1.56 1.97
N GLY A 21 -0.11 2.50 2.90
CA GLY A 21 0.26 2.33 4.30
C GLY A 21 1.77 2.47 4.49
N ALA A 22 2.30 3.61 4.07
CA ALA A 22 3.73 3.91 4.12
C ALA A 22 4.25 4.25 5.54
N ASN A 23 3.48 3.94 6.58
CA ASN A 23 3.81 4.27 7.97
C ASN A 23 5.23 3.76 8.35
N PRO A 24 6.09 4.61 8.92
CA PRO A 24 7.50 4.31 9.20
C PRO A 24 7.71 3.43 10.45
N ILE A 25 6.85 2.45 10.71
CA ILE A 25 6.76 1.82 12.03
C ILE A 25 7.99 1.03 12.43
N THR A 26 8.67 0.29 11.54
CA THR A 26 9.82 -0.52 12.03
C THR A 26 10.77 -1.01 10.94
N ASP A 27 10.32 -1.37 9.77
CA ASP A 27 11.15 -2.07 8.81
C ASP A 27 11.59 -1.19 7.63
N VAL A 28 12.81 -1.40 7.18
CA VAL A 28 13.29 -0.79 5.94
C VAL A 28 12.47 -1.37 4.79
N PRO A 29 11.73 -0.54 4.04
CA PRO A 29 10.88 -1.04 2.97
C PRO A 29 11.72 -1.67 1.85
N PRO A 30 11.19 -2.69 1.15
CA PRO A 30 11.94 -3.46 0.16
C PRO A 30 12.46 -2.62 -1.02
N TYR A 31 11.83 -1.49 -1.28
CA TYR A 31 12.22 -0.53 -2.33
C TYR A 31 13.28 0.50 -1.86
N ALA A 32 13.62 0.58 -0.58
CA ALA A 32 14.57 1.57 -0.06
C ALA A 32 15.94 1.53 -0.78
N PRO A 33 16.53 0.37 -1.11
CA PRO A 33 17.77 0.33 -1.88
C PRO A 33 17.65 0.95 -3.28
N MET A 34 16.45 0.94 -3.87
CA MET A 34 16.21 1.55 -5.18
C MET A 34 16.15 3.07 -5.08
N LEU A 35 15.53 3.60 -4.01
CA LEU A 35 15.52 5.04 -3.74
C LEU A 35 16.93 5.56 -3.44
N GLN A 36 17.70 4.86 -2.60
CA GLN A 36 19.08 5.21 -2.28
C GLN A 36 19.97 5.28 -3.54
N ARG A 37 19.75 4.39 -4.51
CA ARG A 37 20.44 4.39 -5.80
C ARG A 37 19.84 5.35 -6.83
N ARG A 38 18.78 6.08 -6.47
CA ARG A 38 18.07 7.04 -7.33
C ARG A 38 17.50 6.43 -8.62
N ILE A 39 17.21 5.12 -8.60
CA ILE A 39 16.61 4.38 -9.73
C ILE A 39 15.10 4.18 -9.59
N ALA A 40 14.50 4.69 -8.51
CA ALA A 40 13.06 4.66 -8.30
C ALA A 40 12.53 6.04 -7.87
N THR A 41 11.23 6.24 -8.06
CA THR A 41 10.43 7.31 -7.45
C THR A 41 9.33 6.65 -6.62
N LEU A 42 8.90 7.32 -5.55
CA LEU A 42 7.90 6.80 -4.61
C LEU A 42 6.71 7.74 -4.47
N VAL A 43 5.51 7.18 -4.55
CA VAL A 43 4.29 7.81 -4.04
C VAL A 43 3.77 6.95 -2.90
N GLY A 44 3.85 7.47 -1.68
CA GLY A 44 3.41 6.80 -0.45
C GLY A 44 2.11 7.39 0.08
N PHE A 45 1.28 6.57 0.68
CA PHE A 45 0.00 6.96 1.28
C PHE A 45 0.00 6.66 2.77
N GLU A 46 -0.23 7.70 3.58
CA GLU A 46 -0.34 7.59 5.03
C GLU A 46 -1.43 8.55 5.52
N PRO A 47 -2.61 8.04 5.89
CA PRO A 47 -3.73 8.88 6.34
C PRO A 47 -3.54 9.47 7.75
N GLN A 48 -2.66 8.89 8.56
CA GLN A 48 -2.42 9.38 9.92
C GLN A 48 -1.45 10.56 9.90
N ALA A 49 -1.87 11.68 10.49
CA ALA A 49 -1.10 12.93 10.44
C ALA A 49 0.32 12.82 11.03
N GLU A 50 0.47 12.09 12.14
CA GLU A 50 1.77 11.89 12.79
C GLU A 50 2.73 11.06 11.91
N GLY A 51 2.24 9.96 11.31
CA GLY A 51 3.00 9.13 10.39
C GLY A 51 3.43 9.91 9.15
N LEU A 52 2.49 10.66 8.57
CA LEU A 52 2.74 11.51 7.41
C LEU A 52 3.78 12.60 7.71
N ALA A 53 3.70 13.24 8.87
CA ALA A 53 4.67 14.25 9.29
C ALA A 53 6.07 13.64 9.43
N ALA A 54 6.18 12.47 10.06
CA ALA A 54 7.45 11.77 10.22
C ALA A 54 8.07 11.35 8.87
N LEU A 55 7.24 10.94 7.90
CA LEU A 55 7.68 10.64 6.54
C LEU A 55 8.18 11.88 5.81
N ASN A 56 7.42 12.98 5.88
CA ASN A 56 7.79 14.24 5.22
C ASN A 56 9.07 14.88 5.77
N LEU A 57 9.43 14.63 7.03
CA LEU A 57 10.67 15.10 7.62
C LEU A 57 11.91 14.39 7.06
N ARG A 58 11.76 13.16 6.56
CA ARG A 58 12.87 12.29 6.13
C ARG A 58 12.92 12.04 4.64
N LYS A 59 11.90 12.47 3.90
CA LYS A 59 11.79 12.21 2.46
C LYS A 59 12.91 12.85 1.65
N SER A 60 13.33 12.18 0.61
CA SER A 60 14.16 12.73 -0.46
C SER A 60 13.31 13.43 -1.54
N ASP A 61 13.97 14.01 -2.54
CA ASP A 61 13.35 14.59 -3.73
C ASP A 61 12.64 13.57 -4.64
N LEU A 62 12.87 12.27 -4.39
CA LEU A 62 12.27 11.16 -5.15
C LEU A 62 11.01 10.59 -4.50
N GLU A 63 10.60 11.14 -3.36
CA GLU A 63 9.52 10.62 -2.55
C GLU A 63 8.42 11.66 -2.37
N THR A 64 7.19 11.26 -2.61
CA THR A 64 5.98 12.05 -2.36
C THR A 64 5.08 11.27 -1.42
N TYR A 65 4.66 11.88 -0.31
CA TYR A 65 3.74 11.27 0.64
C TYR A 65 2.44 12.04 0.69
N LEU A 66 1.31 11.35 0.59
CA LEU A 66 -0.03 11.90 0.49
C LEU A 66 -0.92 11.43 1.65
N PRO A 67 -1.77 12.32 2.19
CA PRO A 67 -2.64 12.02 3.34
C PRO A 67 -3.91 11.26 2.95
N TYR A 68 -3.81 10.34 1.99
CA TYR A 68 -4.98 9.65 1.49
C TYR A 68 -5.03 8.22 2.02
N ALA A 69 -6.23 7.81 2.44
CA ALA A 69 -6.53 6.40 2.55
C ALA A 69 -6.88 5.86 1.17
N VAL A 70 -6.22 4.79 0.77
CA VAL A 70 -6.51 4.11 -0.49
C VAL A 70 -7.65 3.13 -0.26
N GLY A 71 -8.70 3.25 -1.07
CA GLY A 71 -9.92 2.46 -0.94
C GLY A 71 -10.69 2.36 -2.25
N ASP A 72 -11.99 2.11 -2.15
CA ASP A 72 -12.89 2.02 -3.31
C ASP A 72 -13.43 3.40 -3.78
N GLY A 73 -12.98 4.48 -3.14
CA GLY A 73 -13.41 5.85 -3.41
C GLY A 73 -14.66 6.26 -2.63
N LYS A 74 -15.09 5.46 -1.65
CA LYS A 74 -16.22 5.78 -0.77
C LYS A 74 -15.72 6.12 0.63
N PRO A 75 -16.52 6.86 1.43
CA PRO A 75 -16.24 7.02 2.85
C PRO A 75 -16.08 5.66 3.53
N GLY A 76 -15.09 5.56 4.39
CA GLY A 76 -14.77 4.36 5.15
C GLY A 76 -14.48 4.67 6.61
N THR A 77 -14.34 3.64 7.43
CA THR A 77 -13.97 3.77 8.83
C THR A 77 -12.65 3.04 9.06
N LEU A 78 -11.59 3.79 9.37
CA LEU A 78 -10.30 3.22 9.77
C LEU A 78 -10.44 2.69 11.20
N LYS A 79 -10.19 1.39 11.38
CA LYS A 79 -10.08 0.75 12.69
C LYS A 79 -8.67 0.95 13.20
N LEU A 80 -8.51 1.74 14.26
CA LEU A 80 -7.24 1.91 14.94
C LEU A 80 -7.02 0.71 15.86
N CYS A 81 -5.97 -0.04 15.61
CA CYS A 81 -5.62 -1.20 16.43
C CYS A 81 -4.59 -0.84 17.49
N HIS A 82 -4.51 -1.66 18.55
CA HIS A 82 -3.50 -1.50 19.60
C HIS A 82 -2.09 -1.46 19.01
N ALA A 83 -1.78 -2.31 18.05
CA ALA A 83 -0.59 -2.18 17.23
C ALA A 83 -0.92 -1.30 15.99
N PRO A 84 -0.33 -0.11 15.86
CA PRO A 84 -0.64 0.81 14.76
C PRO A 84 -0.50 0.19 13.36
N GLY A 85 0.46 -0.71 13.16
CA GLY A 85 0.66 -1.42 11.90
C GLY A 85 -0.46 -2.40 11.52
N MET A 86 -1.38 -2.70 12.43
CA MET A 86 -2.57 -3.51 12.17
C MET A 86 -3.83 -2.67 11.91
N SER A 87 -3.72 -1.35 11.99
CA SER A 87 -4.85 -0.44 11.71
C SER A 87 -5.27 -0.56 10.24
N SER A 88 -6.59 -0.65 10.00
CA SER A 88 -7.12 -1.05 8.70
C SER A 88 -8.54 -0.54 8.47
N LEU A 89 -8.96 -0.46 7.22
CA LEU A 89 -10.37 -0.28 6.84
C LEU A 89 -11.20 -1.56 7.05
N LEU A 90 -10.54 -2.71 7.19
CA LEU A 90 -11.21 -3.97 7.51
C LEU A 90 -11.37 -4.12 9.02
N THR A 91 -12.46 -4.76 9.43
CA THR A 91 -12.63 -5.16 10.84
C THR A 91 -11.81 -6.42 11.11
N PRO A 92 -10.90 -6.40 12.09
CA PRO A 92 -10.17 -7.60 12.48
C PRO A 92 -11.13 -8.74 12.89
N ASN A 93 -10.81 -9.96 12.51
CA ASN A 93 -11.57 -11.13 12.95
C ASN A 93 -10.95 -11.72 14.23
N PRO A 94 -11.60 -11.57 15.41
CA PRO A 94 -11.03 -12.04 16.68
C PRO A 94 -10.75 -13.53 16.67
N GLN A 95 -11.63 -14.35 16.08
CA GLN A 95 -11.46 -15.82 16.07
C GLN A 95 -10.19 -16.24 15.31
N VAL A 96 -9.84 -15.53 14.23
CA VAL A 96 -8.62 -15.79 13.47
C VAL A 96 -7.40 -15.31 14.25
N LEU A 97 -7.49 -14.13 14.87
CA LEU A 97 -6.38 -13.55 15.63
C LEU A 97 -6.05 -14.35 16.89
N ASP A 98 -7.05 -14.93 17.55
CA ASP A 98 -6.87 -15.79 18.72
C ASP A 98 -6.07 -17.07 18.40
N CYS A 99 -6.15 -17.55 17.16
CA CYS A 99 -5.31 -18.67 16.72
C CYS A 99 -3.83 -18.30 16.54
N LEU A 100 -3.49 -17.01 16.52
CA LEU A 100 -2.15 -16.49 16.23
C LEU A 100 -1.49 -15.88 17.49
N ALA A 101 -1.62 -16.52 18.63
CA ALA A 101 -1.02 -16.13 19.89
C ALA A 101 -1.19 -14.62 20.21
N LEU A 102 -0.11 -13.84 20.23
CA LEU A 102 -0.13 -12.41 20.60
C LEU A 102 -0.89 -11.49 19.63
N TYR A 103 -1.32 -11.97 18.48
CA TYR A 103 -1.98 -11.12 17.46
C TYR A 103 -3.38 -10.67 17.87
N SER A 104 -4.05 -11.37 18.78
CA SER A 104 -5.33 -10.93 19.34
C SER A 104 -5.21 -9.58 20.05
N ILE A 105 -4.13 -9.37 20.82
CA ILE A 105 -3.86 -8.10 21.50
C ILE A 105 -3.52 -7.02 20.49
N PHE A 106 -2.66 -7.31 19.55
CA PHE A 106 -2.21 -6.33 18.53
C PHE A 106 -3.34 -5.88 17.62
N GLY A 107 -4.26 -6.78 17.25
CA GLY A 107 -5.42 -6.50 16.41
C GLY A 107 -6.64 -5.95 17.16
N MET A 108 -6.55 -5.75 18.48
CA MET A 108 -7.64 -5.17 19.26
C MET A 108 -7.91 -3.74 18.80
N VAL A 109 -9.15 -3.48 18.38
CA VAL A 109 -9.57 -2.12 17.96
C VAL A 109 -9.70 -1.24 19.19
N VAL A 110 -8.94 -0.16 19.22
CA VAL A 110 -8.91 0.82 20.32
C VAL A 110 -9.58 2.14 19.93
N GLY A 111 -9.93 2.32 18.66
CA GLY A 111 -10.60 3.51 18.18
C GLY A 111 -11.05 3.37 16.73
N GLU A 112 -11.88 4.30 16.28
CA GLU A 112 -12.38 4.36 14.91
C GLU A 112 -12.32 5.80 14.40
N VAL A 113 -11.88 5.97 13.15
CA VAL A 113 -11.81 7.26 12.48
C VAL A 113 -12.52 7.17 11.13
N ALA A 114 -13.54 7.99 10.97
CA ALA A 114 -14.17 8.15 9.66
C ALA A 114 -13.24 8.93 8.73
N LEU A 115 -13.07 8.46 7.50
CA LEU A 115 -12.26 9.12 6.50
C LEU A 115 -12.75 8.80 5.09
N ASP A 116 -12.41 9.68 4.16
CA ASP A 116 -12.66 9.46 2.75
C ASP A 116 -11.54 8.62 2.13
N THR A 117 -11.93 7.63 1.33
CA THR A 117 -10.95 6.85 0.58
C THR A 117 -10.82 7.35 -0.85
N ARG A 118 -9.67 7.09 -1.46
CA ARG A 118 -9.42 7.36 -2.88
C ARG A 118 -8.96 6.09 -3.59
N ARG A 119 -9.41 5.94 -4.81
CA ARG A 119 -8.95 4.85 -5.68
C ARG A 119 -7.58 5.20 -6.25
N LEU A 120 -6.69 4.22 -6.35
CA LEU A 120 -5.36 4.43 -6.95
C LEU A 120 -5.45 5.02 -8.36
N ASP A 121 -6.44 4.59 -9.15
CA ASP A 121 -6.62 5.07 -10.52
C ASP A 121 -7.04 6.55 -10.63
N ASP A 122 -7.58 7.12 -9.55
CA ASP A 122 -8.08 8.49 -9.50
C ASP A 122 -7.03 9.46 -8.92
N ILE A 123 -5.84 8.97 -8.54
CA ILE A 123 -4.77 9.76 -7.94
C ILE A 123 -3.79 10.19 -9.03
N ALA A 124 -3.82 11.48 -9.34
CA ALA A 124 -3.04 12.05 -10.45
C ALA A 124 -1.52 12.04 -10.21
N GLU A 125 -1.11 12.06 -8.95
CA GLU A 125 0.29 12.04 -8.52
C GLU A 125 0.98 10.70 -8.83
N ILE A 126 0.21 9.64 -9.05
CA ILE A 126 0.74 8.35 -9.50
C ILE A 126 1.03 8.44 -11.00
N GLY A 127 2.30 8.52 -11.35
CA GLY A 127 2.75 8.45 -12.74
C GLY A 127 2.78 7.02 -13.26
N ALA A 128 3.97 6.47 -13.43
CA ALA A 128 4.14 5.05 -13.74
C ALA A 128 4.03 4.22 -12.46
N LEU A 129 3.30 3.10 -12.51
CA LEU A 129 3.23 2.12 -11.44
C LEU A 129 3.89 0.83 -11.90
N ASP A 130 5.08 0.54 -11.38
CA ASP A 130 5.83 -0.67 -11.69
C ASP A 130 5.90 -1.61 -10.47
N PHE A 131 5.90 -1.04 -9.26
CA PHE A 131 5.97 -1.80 -8.01
C PHE A 131 4.95 -1.25 -7.02
N LEU A 132 4.04 -2.11 -6.57
CA LEU A 132 3.02 -1.80 -5.57
C LEU A 132 3.31 -2.56 -4.28
N LYS A 133 3.54 -1.82 -3.17
CA LYS A 133 3.55 -2.37 -1.82
C LYS A 133 2.22 -2.06 -1.15
N LEU A 134 1.59 -3.06 -0.59
CA LEU A 134 0.37 -2.95 0.20
C LEU A 134 0.71 -3.32 1.64
N GLY A 135 0.95 -2.32 2.48
CA GLY A 135 1.24 -2.48 3.90
C GLY A 135 0.00 -2.37 4.78
N ALA A 136 -1.11 -1.91 4.22
CA ALA A 136 -2.37 -1.81 4.92
C ALA A 136 -3.25 -3.02 4.59
N CYS A 137 -3.81 -3.67 5.61
CA CYS A 137 -4.87 -4.65 5.42
C CYS A 137 -6.15 -3.92 5.01
N GLY A 138 -6.63 -4.15 3.82
CA GLY A 138 -7.82 -3.50 3.33
C GLY A 138 -7.64 -2.95 1.93
N VAL A 139 -7.46 -3.87 0.99
CA VAL A 139 -7.35 -3.50 -0.41
C VAL A 139 -8.72 -3.16 -0.95
N PRO A 140 -8.80 -2.05 -1.62
CA PRO A 140 -9.98 -1.58 -2.31
C PRO A 140 -10.42 -2.52 -3.42
N GLY A 141 -11.69 -2.42 -3.68
CA GLY A 141 -12.39 -3.12 -4.73
C GLY A 141 -11.67 -3.14 -6.09
N ARG A 142 -12.10 -4.08 -6.90
CA ARG A 142 -11.56 -4.45 -8.21
C ARG A 142 -10.99 -3.27 -8.98
N PRO A 143 -9.76 -3.38 -9.52
CA PRO A 143 -9.27 -2.45 -10.51
C PRO A 143 -10.30 -2.36 -11.65
N ARG A 144 -10.66 -1.17 -12.06
CA ARG A 144 -11.35 -1.00 -13.35
C ARG A 144 -10.38 -1.44 -14.43
N GLU A 145 -10.90 -2.15 -15.43
CA GLU A 145 -10.14 -2.40 -16.64
C GLU A 145 -9.42 -1.12 -17.10
N PRO A 146 -8.14 -1.22 -17.48
CA PRO A 146 -7.37 -0.05 -17.85
C PRO A 146 -8.07 0.66 -19.01
N ARG A 147 -8.41 1.92 -18.83
CA ARG A 147 -8.76 2.78 -19.96
C ARG A 147 -7.56 2.76 -20.90
N ARG A 148 -7.72 2.22 -22.08
CA ARG A 148 -6.74 2.29 -23.15
C ARG A 148 -6.45 3.76 -23.45
N ARG A 149 -5.46 4.34 -22.78
CA ARG A 149 -4.75 5.52 -23.29
C ARG A 149 -3.69 4.95 -24.21
N GLY A 150 -3.73 5.34 -25.47
CA GLY A 150 -2.80 4.88 -26.48
C GLY A 150 -1.36 5.05 -26.03
N GLY A 151 -0.56 3.98 -26.15
CA GLY A 151 0.87 3.97 -25.87
C GLY A 151 1.23 3.10 -24.65
N GLY A 152 1.27 1.81 -24.81
CA GLY A 152 2.21 0.81 -24.33
C GLY A 152 2.57 0.75 -22.86
N ALA A 153 1.80 0.05 -22.05
CA ALA A 153 2.27 -0.92 -21.07
C ALA A 153 1.04 -1.72 -20.61
N ASP A 154 1.09 -3.01 -20.82
CA ASP A 154 0.03 -3.92 -20.43
C ASP A 154 0.01 -4.04 -18.89
N ARG A 155 -1.01 -3.45 -18.25
CA ARG A 155 -1.25 -3.55 -16.80
C ARG A 155 -1.93 -4.86 -16.41
N SER A 156 -2.04 -5.83 -17.30
CA SER A 156 -2.76 -7.09 -17.09
C SER A 156 -2.08 -8.08 -16.15
N LEU A 157 -0.86 -7.81 -15.69
CA LEU A 157 -0.08 -8.73 -14.85
C LEU A 157 -0.31 -8.57 -13.34
N LEU A 158 -1.17 -7.66 -12.89
CA LEU A 158 -1.51 -7.49 -11.48
C LEU A 158 -2.84 -8.17 -11.10
N HIS A 159 -3.12 -9.34 -11.66
CA HIS A 159 -4.13 -10.25 -11.14
C HIS A 159 -3.51 -11.10 -10.00
N ALA A 160 -3.39 -10.50 -8.83
CA ALA A 160 -3.33 -11.29 -7.61
C ALA A 160 -4.77 -11.65 -7.25
N ASP A 161 -5.19 -12.87 -7.60
CA ASP A 161 -6.41 -13.48 -7.12
C ASP A 161 -6.34 -13.65 -5.59
N LEU A 162 -6.74 -12.63 -4.85
CA LEU A 162 -7.01 -12.72 -3.42
C LEU A 162 -8.47 -13.15 -3.22
N GLN A 163 -8.87 -14.25 -3.84
CA GLN A 163 -10.09 -14.94 -3.45
C GLN A 163 -9.80 -15.70 -2.17
N GLY A 164 -10.32 -15.19 -1.05
CA GLY A 164 -10.40 -15.95 0.18
C GLY A 164 -11.18 -17.27 -0.05
N PRO A 165 -10.94 -18.31 0.77
CA PRO A 165 -11.50 -19.63 0.53
C PRO A 165 -13.03 -19.57 0.48
N ALA A 166 -13.57 -20.12 -0.60
CA ALA A 166 -15.01 -20.29 -0.79
C ALA A 166 -15.61 -21.04 0.40
N ALA A 167 -16.72 -20.52 0.92
CA ALA A 167 -17.48 -21.16 1.97
C ALA A 167 -17.89 -22.57 1.53
N VAL A 168 -17.35 -23.57 2.19
CA VAL A 168 -17.76 -24.97 2.04
C VAL A 168 -19.18 -25.10 2.58
N ARG A 169 -20.17 -25.16 1.69
CA ARG A 169 -21.53 -25.59 2.06
C ARG A 169 -21.46 -27.07 2.44
N ARG A 170 -21.69 -27.35 3.72
CA ARG A 170 -21.99 -28.73 4.16
C ARG A 170 -23.48 -28.98 3.87
N HIS A 171 -23.73 -30.04 3.11
CA HIS A 171 -25.02 -30.70 3.04
C HIS A 171 -25.21 -31.59 4.25
#